data_257e946cf31c2237a87d845115900ad0
#
_entry.id   257e946cf31c2237a87d845115900ad0
#
_cell.length_a   1.000
_cell.length_b   1.000
_cell.length_c   1.000
_cell.angle_alpha   90.00
_cell.angle_beta   90.00
_cell.angle_gamma   90.00
#
_symmetry.space_group_name_H-M   'P 1'
#
loop_
_entity.id
_entity.type
_entity.pdbx_description
1 polymer ?
#
loop_
_entity_poly.entity_id
_entity_poly.type
_entity_poly.pdbx_seq_one_letter_code
_entity_poly.pdbx_strand_id
1 'polypeptide(L)'
;MRNNIIHSLAMLMLVGALASCNDDTFGPNGSQEENRRPIVLSGEIEQVAVTRVNDNGFCDGDEMGVYIVDYQGSTPGTLQNSGNRGNNVKHTFDEAAYKWNSAYDVYWKDDHTHIDIYGYYPFGSPEDVNAYAFEVKKDQSTTTTSNEMGGYEASDFLWGKAADVAPTERIIRLPMRHRMSSPHITLTEGDGFAEGEWAGLEKQVLIKNTKQKAVINLADGSVSATGEVSPTGIIPYVKDNVFRGIVVPQTISAGTQLFSITVNGVVYNFSKEEAFTYVSGKMHNFTIQVNKKEATGEYTFKLAGESITAWENDDVSHDATMKEYIVINSTAGHLKDSITAAKKDYRKLQNLKITGEINSDDFYFMRDSMDVLQSLNLKEVKIKAFGKEPVYNLPCEEDQIPHSAFYFNSTAVSYTHLR
;
A
#
# COMPACT_ATOMS: atom_id res chain seq x y z
N MET A 1 -32.34 -8.11 -70.14
CA MET A 1 -33.24 -6.96 -70.29
C MET A 1 -32.73 -5.92 -69.37
N ARG A 2 -31.99 -4.94 -69.87
CA ARG A 2 -32.43 -3.58 -70.17
C ARG A 2 -32.88 -2.88 -68.86
N ASN A 3 -32.40 -1.73 -68.39
CA ASN A 3 -31.70 -0.61 -69.02
C ASN A 3 -31.05 0.25 -67.94
N ASN A 4 -29.88 0.73 -68.26
CA ASN A 4 -29.30 2.04 -67.99
C ASN A 4 -30.30 3.17 -67.74
N ILE A 5 -29.91 4.18 -66.93
CA ILE A 5 -29.80 5.58 -67.40
C ILE A 5 -28.94 6.38 -66.38
N ILE A 6 -27.98 7.01 -66.96
CA ILE A 6 -27.04 8.05 -66.50
C ILE A 6 -27.78 9.39 -66.50
N HIS A 7 -27.42 10.33 -65.63
CA HIS A 7 -27.28 11.80 -65.87
C HIS A 7 -26.76 12.44 -64.56
N SER A 8 -25.56 12.86 -64.51
CA SER A 8 -24.90 14.11 -64.97
C SER A 8 -25.31 15.37 -64.21
N LEU A 9 -24.35 15.89 -63.46
CA LEU A 9 -23.76 17.22 -63.44
C LEU A 9 -24.66 18.44 -63.21
N ALA A 10 -24.48 19.12 -62.11
CA ALA A 10 -24.45 20.59 -62.13
C ALA A 10 -23.61 21.14 -60.97
N MET A 11 -22.48 21.67 -61.29
CA MET A 11 -21.57 22.54 -60.57
C MET A 11 -22.24 23.89 -60.45
N LEU A 12 -22.34 24.45 -59.23
CA LEU A 12 -22.61 25.87 -59.05
C LEU A 12 -21.64 26.43 -58.00
N MET A 13 -20.61 27.11 -58.50
CA MET A 13 -19.78 28.03 -57.71
C MET A 13 -20.63 29.24 -57.37
N LEU A 14 -20.64 29.61 -56.08
CA LEU A 14 -20.99 30.99 -55.70
C LEU A 14 -19.86 31.54 -54.82
N VAL A 15 -19.11 32.40 -55.42
CA VAL A 15 -18.15 33.28 -54.77
C VAL A 15 -18.93 34.43 -54.13
N GLY A 16 -18.79 34.57 -52.82
CA GLY A 16 -19.36 35.69 -52.06
C GLY A 16 -18.38 36.19 -51.04
N ALA A 17 -17.92 37.38 -51.28
CA ALA A 17 -16.80 38.13 -50.71
C ALA A 17 -16.89 38.35 -49.20
N LEU A 18 -15.77 38.17 -48.53
CA LEU A 18 -15.01 39.06 -47.66
C LEU A 18 -15.79 40.14 -46.89
N ALA A 19 -15.93 39.96 -45.62
CA ALA A 19 -15.83 41.03 -44.66
C ALA A 19 -14.77 40.64 -43.63
N SER A 20 -13.58 41.17 -43.88
CA SER A 20 -12.48 41.26 -42.95
C SER A 20 -12.89 42.18 -41.80
N CYS A 21 -12.87 41.67 -40.56
CA CYS A 21 -12.55 42.45 -39.40
C CYS A 21 -11.31 41.85 -38.79
N ASN A 22 -10.20 42.40 -39.19
CA ASN A 22 -8.95 42.32 -38.52
C ASN A 22 -9.05 43.21 -37.30
N ASP A 23 -8.91 42.64 -36.14
CA ASP A 23 -8.19 43.22 -35.01
C ASP A 23 -7.88 42.14 -33.99
N ASP A 24 -6.93 41.28 -34.35
CA ASP A 24 -6.20 40.52 -33.35
C ASP A 24 -4.75 40.94 -33.44
N THR A 25 -4.43 41.92 -32.63
CA THR A 25 -3.08 42.12 -32.14
C THR A 25 -2.67 40.83 -31.44
N PHE A 26 -2.00 39.95 -32.17
CA PHE A 26 -1.15 38.93 -31.61
C PHE A 26 -0.05 39.61 -30.80
N GLY A 27 -0.35 39.89 -29.52
CA GLY A 27 0.69 40.04 -28.53
C GLY A 27 1.36 38.66 -28.39
N PRO A 28 2.67 38.63 -28.11
CA PRO A 28 3.37 37.34 -27.89
C PRO A 28 2.96 36.75 -26.52
N ASN A 29 1.83 36.10 -26.47
CA ASN A 29 1.54 35.13 -25.40
C ASN A 29 2.09 33.76 -25.80
N GLY A 30 3.39 33.76 -26.05
CA GLY A 30 4.18 32.56 -25.97
C GLY A 30 4.26 32.14 -24.52
N SER A 31 4.08 30.87 -24.27
CA SER A 31 4.60 30.13 -23.09
C SER A 31 3.92 30.34 -21.73
N GLN A 32 2.63 30.06 -21.62
CA GLN A 32 2.07 29.64 -20.32
C GLN A 32 2.07 28.11 -20.15
N GLU A 33 2.35 27.32 -21.19
CA GLU A 33 2.38 25.85 -21.10
C GLU A 33 3.73 25.29 -20.65
N GLU A 34 4.84 26.02 -20.82
CA GLU A 34 6.19 25.50 -20.52
C GLU A 34 6.56 25.49 -19.02
N ASN A 35 5.72 26.00 -18.12
CA ASN A 35 6.05 26.10 -16.69
C ASN A 35 5.06 25.41 -15.76
N ARG A 36 4.21 24.51 -16.29
CA ARG A 36 3.29 23.74 -15.45
C ARG A 36 4.03 22.60 -14.80
N ARG A 37 4.13 22.62 -13.47
CA ARG A 37 4.73 21.52 -12.68
C ARG A 37 3.71 20.42 -12.42
N PRO A 38 3.96 19.18 -12.83
CA PRO A 38 3.07 18.06 -12.53
C PRO A 38 3.15 17.69 -11.03
N ILE A 39 2.03 17.22 -10.50
CA ILE A 39 1.96 16.62 -9.16
C ILE A 39 2.29 15.13 -9.33
N VAL A 40 3.41 14.69 -8.78
CA VAL A 40 3.87 13.29 -8.88
C VAL A 40 3.70 12.60 -7.54
N LEU A 41 3.07 11.43 -7.55
CA LEU A 41 2.71 10.67 -6.35
C LEU A 41 3.41 9.32 -6.30
N SER A 42 3.68 8.87 -5.07
CA SER A 42 4.00 7.49 -4.75
C SER A 42 3.03 7.02 -3.66
N GLY A 43 2.19 6.04 -3.97
CA GLY A 43 1.38 5.33 -2.98
C GLY A 43 2.27 4.34 -2.23
N GLU A 44 2.34 4.45 -0.92
CA GLU A 44 3.11 3.53 -0.07
C GLU A 44 2.18 3.00 1.02
N ILE A 45 2.17 1.67 1.22
CA ILE A 45 1.45 1.10 2.37
C ILE A 45 2.26 1.45 3.61
N GLU A 46 1.65 2.20 4.54
CA GLU A 46 2.34 2.69 5.73
C GLU A 46 2.59 1.54 6.69
N GLN A 47 3.82 1.51 7.15
CA GLN A 47 4.39 0.67 8.20
C GLN A 47 5.13 -0.59 7.80
N VAL A 48 5.61 -0.82 6.60
CA VAL A 48 6.78 -1.72 6.47
C VAL A 48 7.57 -1.45 5.21
N ALA A 49 8.89 -1.49 5.33
CA ALA A 49 9.76 -1.60 4.19
C ALA A 49 9.43 -2.90 3.44
N VAL A 50 8.81 -2.78 2.28
CA VAL A 50 8.49 -3.84 1.33
C VAL A 50 7.25 -4.66 1.68
N THR A 51 6.08 -4.31 1.10
CA THR A 51 5.09 -5.38 0.91
C THR A 51 3.93 -4.98 0.02
N ARG A 52 3.52 -5.88 -0.78
CA ARG A 52 2.48 -5.87 -1.81
C ARG A 52 1.12 -6.23 -1.21
N VAL A 53 0.05 -5.90 -1.92
CA VAL A 53 -1.32 -6.34 -1.62
C VAL A 53 -1.43 -7.87 -1.52
N ASN A 54 -0.46 -8.61 -2.06
CA ASN A 54 -0.25 -10.03 -1.81
C ASN A 54 1.02 -10.22 -0.97
N ASP A 55 1.00 -10.18 0.34
CA ASP A 55 2.15 -10.38 1.24
C ASP A 55 3.45 -9.60 0.90
N ASN A 56 3.52 -8.88 -0.21
CA ASN A 56 4.70 -8.23 -0.77
C ASN A 56 4.47 -6.81 -1.38
N GLY A 57 3.32 -6.12 -1.21
CA GLY A 57 3.02 -4.74 -1.68
C GLY A 57 2.13 -4.66 -2.92
N PHE A 58 2.20 -3.58 -3.66
CA PHE A 58 1.47 -3.45 -4.90
C PHE A 58 2.10 -4.28 -6.02
N CYS A 59 1.27 -4.89 -6.86
CA CYS A 59 1.68 -5.66 -8.02
C CYS A 59 1.62 -4.80 -9.28
N ASP A 60 2.33 -5.25 -10.32
CA ASP A 60 2.23 -4.63 -11.63
C ASP A 60 0.79 -4.58 -12.11
N GLY A 61 0.35 -3.39 -12.54
CA GLY A 61 -1.02 -3.16 -12.96
C GLY A 61 -2.04 -2.85 -11.86
N ASP A 62 -1.65 -2.87 -10.59
CA ASP A 62 -2.53 -2.41 -9.50
C ASP A 62 -2.98 -0.98 -9.72
N GLU A 63 -4.25 -0.69 -9.45
CA GLU A 63 -4.85 0.60 -9.72
C GLU A 63 -5.39 1.25 -8.44
N MET A 64 -5.03 2.51 -8.20
CA MET A 64 -5.60 3.35 -7.12
C MET A 64 -6.33 4.58 -7.67
N GLY A 65 -7.33 5.05 -6.94
CA GLY A 65 -8.03 6.30 -7.20
C GLY A 65 -7.48 7.42 -6.33
N VAL A 66 -7.25 8.59 -6.96
CA VAL A 66 -6.69 9.74 -6.26
C VAL A 66 -7.57 10.97 -6.46
N TYR A 67 -7.84 11.67 -5.37
CA TYR A 67 -8.43 13.00 -5.37
C TYR A 67 -7.41 14.02 -4.86
N ILE A 68 -7.40 15.21 -5.48
CA ILE A 68 -6.50 16.31 -5.12
C ILE A 68 -7.35 17.55 -4.87
N VAL A 69 -7.26 18.12 -3.70
CA VAL A 69 -8.12 19.22 -3.23
C VAL A 69 -7.27 20.42 -2.85
N ASP A 70 -7.54 21.58 -3.48
CA ASP A 70 -6.84 22.81 -3.19
C ASP A 70 -7.25 23.43 -1.85
N TYR A 71 -6.30 24.03 -1.18
CA TYR A 71 -6.55 24.92 -0.06
C TYR A 71 -7.10 26.28 -0.54
N GLN A 72 -7.85 26.92 0.32
CA GLN A 72 -8.29 28.32 0.17
C GLN A 72 -7.50 29.18 1.17
N GLY A 73 -6.38 29.73 0.72
CA GLY A 73 -5.39 30.33 1.62
C GLY A 73 -4.79 29.26 2.56
N SER A 74 -4.94 29.41 3.86
CA SER A 74 -4.51 28.43 4.88
C SER A 74 -5.59 27.42 5.28
N THR A 75 -6.78 27.48 4.67
CA THR A 75 -7.90 26.62 5.05
C THR A 75 -7.95 25.41 4.10
N PRO A 76 -7.97 24.16 4.63
CA PRO A 76 -8.16 22.96 3.82
C PRO A 76 -9.45 23.02 3.01
N GLY A 77 -9.37 22.63 1.73
CA GLY A 77 -10.56 22.41 0.93
C GLY A 77 -11.34 21.18 1.38
N THR A 78 -12.60 21.10 0.99
CA THR A 78 -13.44 19.93 1.24
C THR A 78 -13.41 18.99 0.04
N LEU A 79 -13.16 17.70 0.28
CA LEU A 79 -13.26 16.68 -0.76
C LEU A 79 -14.71 16.61 -1.29
N GLN A 80 -14.87 16.65 -2.59
CA GLN A 80 -16.16 16.62 -3.28
C GLN A 80 -16.18 15.53 -4.35
N ASN A 81 -17.38 15.16 -4.80
CA ASN A 81 -17.56 14.20 -5.89
C ASN A 81 -16.96 14.69 -7.22
N SER A 82 -16.95 16.01 -7.43
CA SER A 82 -16.38 16.66 -8.60
C SER A 82 -15.97 18.10 -8.26
N GLY A 83 -15.18 18.74 -9.16
CA GLY A 83 -14.73 20.13 -8.96
C GLY A 83 -13.47 20.24 -8.11
N ASN A 84 -12.87 19.13 -7.67
CA ASN A 84 -11.54 19.14 -7.09
C ASN A 84 -10.48 19.40 -8.18
N ARG A 85 -9.24 19.67 -7.80
CA ARG A 85 -8.13 19.78 -8.75
C ARG A 85 -7.88 18.45 -9.50
N GLY A 86 -7.91 17.34 -8.80
CA GLY A 86 -7.93 15.98 -9.34
C GLY A 86 -9.17 15.25 -8.86
N ASN A 87 -9.94 14.65 -9.76
CA ASN A 87 -11.17 13.93 -9.44
C ASN A 87 -11.01 12.46 -9.82
N ASN A 88 -10.87 11.59 -8.84
CA ASN A 88 -10.71 10.16 -9.03
C ASN A 88 -9.69 9.80 -10.13
N VAL A 89 -8.53 10.43 -10.07
CA VAL A 89 -7.46 10.21 -11.05
C VAL A 89 -6.91 8.82 -10.85
N LYS A 90 -7.06 7.98 -11.86
CA LYS A 90 -6.51 6.63 -11.83
C LYS A 90 -4.99 6.67 -11.91
N HIS A 91 -4.35 5.95 -11.00
CA HIS A 91 -2.92 5.69 -11.00
C HIS A 91 -2.71 4.19 -11.10
N THR A 92 -1.84 3.76 -12.00
CA THR A 92 -1.49 2.35 -12.22
C THR A 92 -0.06 2.11 -11.78
N PHE A 93 0.17 1.06 -11.00
CA PHE A 93 1.49 0.70 -10.52
C PHE A 93 2.30 -0.01 -11.61
N ASP A 94 3.53 0.43 -11.80
CA ASP A 94 4.53 -0.18 -12.69
C ASP A 94 5.62 -0.78 -11.79
N GLU A 95 5.60 -2.10 -11.64
CA GLU A 95 6.52 -2.81 -10.76
C GLU A 95 7.98 -2.71 -11.24
N ALA A 96 8.19 -2.69 -12.55
CA ALA A 96 9.54 -2.63 -13.13
C ALA A 96 10.22 -1.29 -12.85
N ALA A 97 9.45 -0.20 -12.90
CA ALA A 97 9.91 1.15 -12.59
C ALA A 97 9.70 1.54 -11.11
N TYR A 98 8.98 0.71 -10.36
CA TYR A 98 8.54 0.96 -8.98
C TYR A 98 7.91 2.33 -8.80
N LYS A 99 6.94 2.63 -9.65
CA LYS A 99 6.26 3.93 -9.66
C LYS A 99 4.79 3.81 -10.00
N TRP A 100 4.05 4.83 -9.62
CA TRP A 100 2.65 5.02 -10.00
C TRP A 100 2.55 5.92 -11.22
N ASN A 101 1.94 5.43 -12.29
CA ASN A 101 1.67 6.18 -13.51
C ASN A 101 0.26 6.74 -13.48
N SER A 102 0.12 8.05 -13.50
CA SER A 102 -1.17 8.73 -13.59
C SER A 102 -1.79 8.57 -14.97
N ALA A 103 -3.10 8.37 -15.04
CA ALA A 103 -3.84 8.32 -16.30
C ALA A 103 -3.76 9.63 -17.10
N TYR A 104 -3.60 10.75 -16.40
CA TYR A 104 -3.33 12.07 -16.98
C TYR A 104 -2.63 12.97 -15.95
N ASP A 105 -1.85 13.93 -16.42
CA ASP A 105 -1.12 14.83 -15.54
C ASP A 105 -2.06 15.81 -14.83
N VAL A 106 -1.90 15.92 -13.51
CA VAL A 106 -2.51 16.98 -12.72
C VAL A 106 -1.40 17.94 -12.31
N TYR A 107 -1.62 19.23 -12.54
CA TYR A 107 -0.62 20.25 -12.32
C TYR A 107 -0.92 21.09 -11.08
N TRP A 108 0.13 21.59 -10.44
CA TRP A 108 0.01 22.61 -9.42
C TRP A 108 -0.72 23.84 -9.96
N LYS A 109 -1.55 24.46 -9.12
CA LYS A 109 -2.28 25.67 -9.49
C LYS A 109 -1.34 26.86 -9.68
N ASP A 110 -0.44 27.00 -8.72
CA ASP A 110 0.55 28.06 -8.59
C ASP A 110 1.65 27.63 -7.63
N ASP A 111 2.54 28.55 -7.23
CA ASP A 111 3.66 28.27 -6.33
C ASP A 111 3.31 28.39 -4.84
N HIS A 112 2.05 28.63 -4.51
CA HIS A 112 1.62 28.96 -3.15
C HIS A 112 0.43 28.13 -2.66
N THR A 113 -0.41 27.63 -3.56
CA THR A 113 -1.61 26.87 -3.17
C THR A 113 -1.24 25.48 -2.68
N HIS A 114 -1.46 25.23 -1.40
CA HIS A 114 -1.33 23.90 -0.80
C HIS A 114 -2.47 22.98 -1.25
N ILE A 115 -2.26 21.69 -1.12
CA ILE A 115 -3.25 20.67 -1.48
C ILE A 115 -3.35 19.60 -0.39
N ASP A 116 -4.54 19.01 -0.29
CA ASP A 116 -4.75 17.70 0.31
C ASP A 116 -4.88 16.65 -0.78
N ILE A 117 -4.27 15.49 -0.58
CA ILE A 117 -4.32 14.36 -1.50
C ILE A 117 -4.95 13.18 -0.77
N TYR A 118 -5.98 12.61 -1.36
CA TYR A 118 -6.69 11.43 -0.85
C TYR A 118 -6.51 10.29 -1.83
N GLY A 119 -6.06 9.13 -1.37
CA GLY A 119 -5.94 7.94 -2.18
C GLY A 119 -6.70 6.77 -1.61
N TYR A 120 -7.17 5.89 -2.48
CA TYR A 120 -7.81 4.65 -2.09
C TYR A 120 -7.51 3.53 -3.10
N TYR A 121 -7.49 2.31 -2.62
CA TYR A 121 -7.30 1.08 -3.40
C TYR A 121 -8.29 0.02 -2.91
N PRO A 122 -8.80 -0.85 -3.79
CA PRO A 122 -8.62 -0.84 -5.25
C PRO A 122 -9.38 0.31 -5.93
N PHE A 123 -8.94 0.69 -7.15
CA PHE A 123 -9.61 1.72 -7.94
C PHE A 123 -11.07 1.34 -8.23
N GLY A 124 -11.94 2.32 -8.17
CA GLY A 124 -13.36 2.18 -8.47
C GLY A 124 -13.97 3.51 -8.93
N SER A 125 -15.29 3.56 -8.96
CA SER A 125 -16.04 4.74 -9.38
C SER A 125 -16.99 5.19 -8.26
N PRO A 126 -16.51 5.95 -7.25
CA PRO A 126 -17.37 6.46 -6.19
C PRO A 126 -18.46 7.38 -6.73
N GLU A 127 -19.72 7.06 -6.45
CA GLU A 127 -20.84 7.97 -6.73
C GLU A 127 -20.90 9.09 -5.68
N ASP A 128 -20.53 8.76 -4.44
CA ASP A 128 -20.40 9.71 -3.33
C ASP A 128 -19.11 9.44 -2.57
N VAL A 129 -18.22 10.44 -2.54
CA VAL A 129 -16.93 10.36 -1.82
C VAL A 129 -17.10 10.21 -0.31
N ASN A 130 -18.25 10.63 0.25
CA ASN A 130 -18.55 10.44 1.67
C ASN A 130 -19.25 9.12 1.98
N ALA A 131 -19.67 8.38 0.95
CA ALA A 131 -20.43 7.14 1.09
C ALA A 131 -20.08 6.12 0.00
N TYR A 132 -18.80 5.90 -0.25
CA TYR A 132 -18.35 4.93 -1.23
C TYR A 132 -18.75 3.51 -0.84
N ALA A 133 -19.53 2.85 -1.69
CA ALA A 133 -19.98 1.48 -1.47
C ALA A 133 -18.86 0.49 -1.81
N PHE A 134 -18.53 -0.39 -0.85
CA PHE A 134 -17.53 -1.44 -1.01
C PHE A 134 -18.08 -2.78 -0.53
N GLU A 135 -17.60 -3.88 -1.09
CA GLU A 135 -18.02 -5.23 -0.70
C GLU A 135 -16.83 -6.18 -0.71
N VAL A 136 -16.56 -6.83 0.44
CA VAL A 136 -15.57 -7.91 0.51
C VAL A 136 -16.09 -9.15 -0.19
N LYS A 137 -15.23 -9.87 -0.89
CA LYS A 137 -15.61 -11.06 -1.64
C LYS A 137 -15.97 -12.20 -0.69
N LYS A 138 -16.95 -12.98 -1.09
CA LYS A 138 -17.36 -14.20 -0.38
C LYS A 138 -16.32 -15.30 -0.54
N ASP A 139 -15.79 -15.46 -1.74
CA ASP A 139 -14.70 -16.39 -2.01
C ASP A 139 -13.38 -15.59 -2.11
N GLN A 140 -12.56 -15.76 -1.09
CA GLN A 140 -11.24 -15.14 -0.99
C GLN A 140 -10.12 -16.18 -1.17
N SER A 141 -10.45 -17.40 -1.57
CA SER A 141 -9.47 -18.47 -1.81
C SER A 141 -8.64 -18.27 -3.08
N THR A 142 -9.11 -17.42 -3.99
CA THR A 142 -8.45 -17.12 -5.26
C THR A 142 -7.40 -16.03 -5.09
N THR A 143 -6.28 -16.18 -5.81
CA THR A 143 -5.21 -15.17 -5.87
C THR A 143 -5.28 -14.38 -7.18
N THR A 144 -4.68 -13.20 -7.18
CA THR A 144 -4.60 -12.34 -8.38
C THR A 144 -3.82 -13.04 -9.50
N THR A 145 -4.36 -12.93 -10.71
CA THR A 145 -3.75 -13.39 -11.96
C THR A 145 -3.50 -12.18 -12.87
N SER A 146 -2.85 -12.39 -14.01
CA SER A 146 -2.65 -11.31 -15.00
C SER A 146 -3.95 -10.71 -15.56
N ASN A 147 -5.08 -11.39 -15.41
CA ASN A 147 -6.36 -11.00 -16.02
C ASN A 147 -7.43 -10.62 -15.00
N GLU A 148 -7.28 -11.01 -13.75
CA GLU A 148 -8.32 -10.81 -12.72
C GLU A 148 -7.68 -10.72 -11.33
N MET A 149 -8.16 -9.76 -10.55
CA MET A 149 -7.78 -9.60 -9.14
C MET A 149 -8.41 -10.73 -8.31
N GLY A 150 -7.61 -11.39 -7.49
CA GLY A 150 -8.06 -12.45 -6.60
C GLY A 150 -9.05 -11.95 -5.55
N GLY A 151 -9.84 -12.87 -5.02
CA GLY A 151 -10.88 -12.52 -4.06
C GLY A 151 -10.33 -11.97 -2.74
N TYR A 152 -9.14 -12.41 -2.33
CA TYR A 152 -8.46 -11.89 -1.14
C TYR A 152 -8.03 -10.44 -1.35
N GLU A 153 -7.27 -10.17 -2.39
CA GLU A 153 -6.76 -8.83 -2.72
C GLU A 153 -7.91 -7.85 -3.04
N ALA A 154 -8.94 -8.32 -3.76
CA ALA A 154 -10.12 -7.52 -4.08
C ALA A 154 -10.96 -7.16 -2.84
N SER A 155 -10.73 -7.81 -1.71
CA SER A 155 -11.38 -7.50 -0.43
C SER A 155 -10.59 -6.55 0.44
N ASP A 156 -9.34 -6.26 0.09
CA ASP A 156 -8.46 -5.39 0.85
C ASP A 156 -8.63 -3.94 0.42
N PHE A 157 -9.21 -3.14 1.30
CA PHE A 157 -9.40 -1.72 1.04
C PHE A 157 -8.33 -0.90 1.78
N LEU A 158 -7.53 -0.18 0.98
CA LEU A 158 -6.54 0.76 1.50
C LEU A 158 -7.03 2.20 1.31
N TRP A 159 -6.69 3.04 2.26
CA TRP A 159 -6.94 4.47 2.18
C TRP A 159 -5.78 5.25 2.80
N GLY A 160 -5.45 6.39 2.21
CA GLY A 160 -4.41 7.28 2.68
C GLY A 160 -4.69 8.74 2.39
N LYS A 161 -4.09 9.62 3.18
CA LYS A 161 -4.15 11.07 3.01
C LYS A 161 -2.78 11.68 3.21
N ALA A 162 -2.35 12.51 2.25
CA ALA A 162 -1.27 13.47 2.44
C ALA A 162 -1.89 14.87 2.56
N ALA A 163 -1.74 15.48 3.73
CA ALA A 163 -2.38 16.75 4.05
C ALA A 163 -1.39 17.91 4.00
N ASP A 164 -1.89 19.10 3.68
CA ASP A 164 -1.13 20.37 3.72
C ASP A 164 0.16 20.33 2.90
N VAL A 165 0.09 19.75 1.71
CA VAL A 165 1.26 19.61 0.84
C VAL A 165 1.51 20.91 0.09
N ALA A 166 2.66 21.53 0.34
CA ALA A 166 3.13 22.70 -0.40
C ALA A 166 3.60 22.31 -1.82
N PRO A 167 3.50 23.24 -2.79
CA PRO A 167 4.03 23.01 -4.14
C PRO A 167 5.49 22.55 -4.15
N THR A 168 5.75 21.41 -4.79
CA THR A 168 7.05 20.76 -4.81
C THR A 168 7.31 20.07 -6.15
N GLU A 169 8.58 19.89 -6.49
CA GLU A 169 9.03 19.02 -7.60
C GLU A 169 9.35 17.59 -7.14
N ARG A 170 9.25 17.34 -5.84
CA ARG A 170 9.50 16.00 -5.27
C ARG A 170 8.29 15.12 -5.43
N ILE A 171 8.53 13.81 -5.48
CA ILE A 171 7.49 12.80 -5.39
C ILE A 171 6.81 12.91 -4.01
N ILE A 172 5.49 13.04 -4.00
CA ILE A 172 4.71 13.12 -2.77
C ILE A 172 4.35 11.70 -2.34
N ARG A 173 4.73 11.34 -1.14
CA ARG A 173 4.36 10.05 -0.55
C ARG A 173 2.95 10.08 -0.03
N LEU A 174 2.15 9.12 -0.45
CA LEU A 174 0.78 8.93 0.01
C LEU A 174 0.73 7.69 0.91
N PRO A 175 0.64 7.87 2.24
CA PRO A 175 0.64 6.75 3.19
C PRO A 175 -0.69 6.02 3.14
N MET A 176 -0.71 4.81 2.60
CA MET A 176 -1.88 3.95 2.49
C MET A 176 -1.97 3.01 3.69
N ARG A 177 -3.17 2.82 4.24
CA ARG A 177 -3.43 1.96 5.39
C ARG A 177 -4.62 1.06 5.13
N HIS A 178 -4.56 -0.18 5.58
CA HIS A 178 -5.68 -1.10 5.57
C HIS A 178 -6.87 -0.55 6.35
N ARG A 179 -8.07 -0.67 5.78
CA ARG A 179 -9.32 -0.21 6.42
C ARG A 179 -10.26 -1.36 6.75
N MET A 180 -10.00 -2.54 6.23
CA MET A 180 -10.70 -3.76 6.62
C MET A 180 -10.07 -4.38 7.88
N SER A 181 -10.57 -5.51 8.31
CA SER A 181 -10.02 -6.31 9.40
C SER A 181 -9.64 -7.68 8.88
N SER A 182 -8.52 -8.26 9.36
CA SER A 182 -8.00 -9.54 8.85
C SER A 182 -7.95 -10.62 9.93
N PRO A 183 -8.95 -11.50 10.03
CA PRO A 183 -8.86 -12.71 10.84
C PRO A 183 -7.92 -13.75 10.20
N HIS A 184 -6.97 -14.22 10.98
CA HIS A 184 -6.04 -15.30 10.67
C HIS A 184 -6.30 -16.48 11.60
N ILE A 185 -6.66 -17.63 11.05
CA ILE A 185 -6.97 -18.83 11.82
C ILE A 185 -5.92 -19.89 11.51
N THR A 186 -5.11 -20.23 12.49
CA THR A 186 -4.10 -21.29 12.41
C THR A 186 -4.62 -22.55 13.09
N LEU A 187 -4.64 -23.66 12.35
CA LEU A 187 -4.98 -24.97 12.92
C LEU A 187 -3.68 -25.72 13.25
N THR A 188 -3.52 -26.11 14.49
CA THR A 188 -2.31 -26.82 14.96
C THR A 188 -2.63 -28.24 15.38
N GLU A 189 -1.68 -29.12 15.11
CA GLU A 189 -1.71 -30.50 15.63
C GLU A 189 -1.63 -30.50 17.15
N GLY A 190 -2.47 -31.30 17.77
CA GLY A 190 -2.44 -31.61 19.20
C GLY A 190 -2.16 -33.09 19.43
N ASP A 191 -2.67 -33.62 20.53
CA ASP A 191 -2.43 -35.00 20.94
C ASP A 191 -3.29 -36.02 20.16
N GLY A 192 -2.81 -37.26 20.07
CA GLY A 192 -3.57 -38.44 19.60
C GLY A 192 -3.51 -38.72 18.10
N PHE A 193 -2.71 -37.97 17.33
CA PHE A 193 -2.45 -38.26 15.92
C PHE A 193 -1.24 -39.19 15.77
N ALA A 194 -1.30 -40.10 14.79
CA ALA A 194 -0.14 -40.84 14.36
C ALA A 194 0.84 -39.96 13.60
N GLU A 195 2.11 -40.33 13.50
CA GLU A 195 3.13 -39.61 12.77
C GLU A 195 2.71 -39.36 11.31
N GLY A 196 2.67 -38.09 10.91
CA GLY A 196 2.27 -37.65 9.56
C GLY A 196 0.77 -37.65 9.27
N GLU A 197 -0.07 -38.19 10.19
CA GLU A 197 -1.53 -38.24 9.99
C GLU A 197 -2.12 -36.84 9.85
N TRP A 198 -1.74 -35.88 10.69
CA TRP A 198 -2.22 -34.49 10.67
C TRP A 198 -2.04 -33.80 9.33
N ALA A 199 -0.88 -34.03 8.70
CA ALA A 199 -0.56 -33.38 7.41
C ALA A 199 -1.50 -33.84 6.28
N GLY A 200 -1.99 -35.07 6.32
CA GLY A 200 -2.89 -35.67 5.33
C GLY A 200 -4.37 -35.35 5.52
N LEU A 201 -4.77 -34.71 6.62
CA LEU A 201 -6.18 -34.39 6.87
C LEU A 201 -6.67 -33.24 6.01
N GLU A 202 -7.88 -33.37 5.47
CA GLU A 202 -8.59 -32.24 4.86
C GLU A 202 -8.98 -31.23 5.94
N LYS A 203 -8.68 -29.96 5.70
CA LYS A 203 -8.96 -28.85 6.63
C LYS A 203 -9.65 -27.73 5.88
N GLN A 204 -10.75 -27.22 6.43
CA GLN A 204 -11.48 -26.08 5.89
C GLN A 204 -11.89 -25.14 7.02
N VAL A 205 -11.87 -23.84 6.74
CA VAL A 205 -12.41 -22.81 7.63
C VAL A 205 -13.36 -21.92 6.83
N LEU A 206 -14.48 -21.55 7.46
CA LEU A 206 -15.38 -20.51 6.98
C LEU A 206 -15.52 -19.43 8.05
N ILE A 207 -15.38 -18.17 7.67
CA ILE A 207 -15.64 -17.03 8.56
C ILE A 207 -17.11 -16.72 8.48
N LYS A 208 -17.80 -16.74 9.63
CA LYS A 208 -19.26 -16.75 9.70
C LYS A 208 -19.83 -15.45 10.27
N ASN A 209 -21.10 -15.21 10.00
CA ASN A 209 -21.91 -14.17 10.61
C ASN A 209 -21.34 -12.75 10.47
N THR A 210 -20.66 -12.47 9.35
CA THR A 210 -20.18 -11.14 9.00
C THR A 210 -21.07 -10.49 7.93
N LYS A 211 -21.26 -9.18 8.03
CA LYS A 211 -21.75 -8.35 6.92
C LYS A 211 -20.60 -8.17 5.94
N GLN A 212 -20.86 -8.29 4.65
CA GLN A 212 -19.85 -8.20 3.60
C GLN A 212 -19.81 -6.82 2.93
N LYS A 213 -20.87 -6.03 3.08
CA LYS A 213 -20.98 -4.68 2.52
C LYS A 213 -20.53 -3.61 3.51
N ALA A 214 -19.87 -2.61 3.00
CA ALA A 214 -19.42 -1.45 3.72
C ALA A 214 -19.79 -0.15 3.00
N VAL A 215 -19.89 0.91 3.77
CA VAL A 215 -19.83 2.29 3.29
C VAL A 215 -18.54 2.91 3.83
N ILE A 216 -17.77 3.53 2.95
CA ILE A 216 -16.48 4.13 3.26
C ILE A 216 -16.54 5.63 2.96
N ASN A 217 -16.15 6.44 3.93
CA ASN A 217 -15.97 7.87 3.73
C ASN A 217 -14.54 8.14 3.24
N LEU A 218 -14.37 8.56 2.00
CA LEU A 218 -13.05 8.84 1.42
C LEU A 218 -12.40 10.12 1.97
N ALA A 219 -13.15 10.97 2.68
CA ALA A 219 -12.59 12.17 3.30
C ALA A 219 -11.75 11.86 4.56
N ASP A 220 -12.05 10.77 5.26
CA ASP A 220 -11.37 10.38 6.51
C ASP A 220 -11.00 8.89 6.60
N GLY A 221 -11.42 8.08 5.61
CA GLY A 221 -11.15 6.64 5.57
C GLY A 221 -11.95 5.82 6.56
N SER A 222 -13.00 6.37 7.18
CA SER A 222 -13.87 5.63 8.09
C SER A 222 -14.72 4.60 7.34
N VAL A 223 -14.95 3.45 7.98
CA VAL A 223 -15.68 2.30 7.43
C VAL A 223 -16.86 1.94 8.33
N SER A 224 -18.01 1.74 7.72
CA SER A 224 -19.23 1.27 8.40
C SER A 224 -19.79 0.03 7.70
N ALA A 225 -19.99 -1.05 8.46
CA ALA A 225 -20.62 -2.27 7.96
C ALA A 225 -22.11 -2.05 7.68
N THR A 226 -22.57 -2.44 6.51
CA THR A 226 -23.97 -2.28 6.07
C THR A 226 -24.56 -3.59 5.53
N GLY A 227 -25.83 -3.58 5.20
CA GLY A 227 -26.54 -4.75 4.65
C GLY A 227 -26.76 -5.85 5.67
N GLU A 228 -27.16 -7.01 5.16
CA GLU A 228 -27.48 -8.18 5.97
C GLU A 228 -26.24 -9.05 6.22
N VAL A 229 -26.30 -9.84 7.28
CA VAL A 229 -25.28 -10.84 7.60
C VAL A 229 -25.31 -11.96 6.55
N SER A 230 -24.14 -12.33 6.03
CA SER A 230 -24.02 -13.42 5.07
C SER A 230 -24.30 -14.79 5.71
N PRO A 231 -25.29 -15.55 5.27
CA PRO A 231 -25.61 -16.84 5.84
C PRO A 231 -24.55 -17.91 5.52
N THR A 232 -23.84 -17.76 4.41
CA THR A 232 -22.87 -18.76 3.93
C THR A 232 -21.47 -18.55 4.48
N GLY A 233 -21.13 -17.33 4.88
CA GLY A 233 -19.80 -16.95 5.34
C GLY A 233 -18.80 -16.69 4.22
N ILE A 234 -17.57 -16.42 4.58
CA ILE A 234 -16.44 -16.14 3.71
C ILE A 234 -15.53 -17.36 3.68
N ILE A 235 -15.09 -17.76 2.48
CA ILE A 235 -14.06 -18.77 2.24
C ILE A 235 -12.71 -18.03 2.26
N PRO A 236 -11.84 -18.24 3.26
CA PRO A 236 -10.59 -17.53 3.37
C PRO A 236 -9.54 -18.04 2.38
N TYR A 237 -8.56 -17.20 2.11
CA TYR A 237 -7.31 -17.57 1.45
C TYR A 237 -6.46 -18.45 2.39
N VAL A 238 -5.80 -19.47 1.84
CA VAL A 238 -4.97 -20.38 2.64
C VAL A 238 -3.52 -20.26 2.19
N LYS A 239 -2.65 -19.92 3.13
CA LYS A 239 -1.19 -19.92 2.92
C LYS A 239 -0.51 -20.43 4.20
N ASP A 240 0.48 -21.30 4.05
CA ASP A 240 1.29 -21.84 5.14
C ASP A 240 0.47 -22.42 6.33
N ASN A 241 -0.63 -23.11 6.04
CA ASN A 241 -1.61 -23.62 7.00
C ASN A 241 -2.35 -22.52 7.82
N VAL A 242 -2.29 -21.28 7.42
CA VAL A 242 -3.06 -20.18 7.98
C VAL A 242 -4.23 -19.86 7.04
N PHE A 243 -5.44 -19.87 7.57
CA PHE A 243 -6.65 -19.44 6.88
C PHE A 243 -6.83 -17.93 7.12
N ARG A 244 -6.57 -17.14 6.09
CA ARG A 244 -6.54 -15.66 6.14
C ARG A 244 -7.79 -15.11 5.47
N GLY A 245 -8.56 -14.33 6.20
CA GLY A 245 -9.73 -13.67 5.63
C GLY A 245 -9.66 -12.17 5.76
N ILE A 246 -10.45 -11.49 4.97
CA ILE A 246 -10.67 -10.05 5.06
C ILE A 246 -12.16 -9.82 5.30
N VAL A 247 -12.49 -9.10 6.35
CA VAL A 247 -13.86 -8.81 6.76
C VAL A 247 -14.07 -7.30 6.96
N VAL A 248 -15.29 -6.84 6.76
CA VAL A 248 -15.66 -5.48 7.13
C VAL A 248 -15.56 -5.32 8.64
N PRO A 249 -14.94 -4.24 9.16
CA PRO A 249 -14.90 -3.96 10.60
C PRO A 249 -16.31 -3.90 11.20
N GLN A 250 -16.56 -4.75 12.20
CA GLN A 250 -17.89 -4.89 12.83
C GLN A 250 -17.80 -5.67 14.13
N THR A 251 -18.84 -5.53 14.97
CA THR A 251 -18.97 -6.31 16.21
C THR A 251 -19.94 -7.46 16.02
N ILE A 252 -19.49 -8.66 16.39
CA ILE A 252 -20.29 -9.88 16.43
C ILE A 252 -20.74 -10.10 17.87
N SER A 253 -22.03 -10.34 18.06
CA SER A 253 -22.63 -10.50 19.39
C SER A 253 -22.09 -11.76 20.12
N ALA A 254 -22.10 -11.70 21.45
CA ALA A 254 -21.73 -12.80 22.31
C ALA A 254 -22.47 -14.11 21.92
N GLY A 255 -21.78 -15.24 21.99
CA GLY A 255 -22.32 -16.55 21.63
C GLY A 255 -22.55 -16.79 20.14
N THR A 256 -22.38 -15.75 19.28
CA THR A 256 -22.53 -15.90 17.83
C THR A 256 -21.28 -16.58 17.24
N GLN A 257 -21.50 -17.53 16.33
CA GLN A 257 -20.43 -18.26 15.68
C GLN A 257 -19.53 -17.32 14.84
N LEU A 258 -18.23 -17.35 15.11
CA LEU A 258 -17.21 -16.63 14.33
C LEU A 258 -16.67 -17.47 13.18
N PHE A 259 -16.39 -18.75 13.44
CA PHE A 259 -15.81 -19.67 12.46
C PHE A 259 -16.54 -21.01 12.44
N SER A 260 -16.63 -21.62 11.26
CA SER A 260 -16.90 -23.04 11.09
C SER A 260 -15.60 -23.69 10.63
N ILE A 261 -15.09 -24.62 11.42
CA ILE A 261 -13.84 -25.34 11.15
C ILE A 261 -14.21 -26.79 10.86
N THR A 262 -13.78 -27.30 9.71
CA THR A 262 -13.98 -28.71 9.34
C THR A 262 -12.63 -29.40 9.26
N VAL A 263 -12.47 -30.50 9.95
CA VAL A 263 -11.28 -31.35 9.88
C VAL A 263 -11.76 -32.79 9.59
N ASN A 264 -11.33 -33.32 8.45
CA ASN A 264 -11.71 -34.66 8.00
C ASN A 264 -13.23 -34.93 8.10
N GLY A 265 -14.05 -33.96 7.65
CA GLY A 265 -15.51 -34.02 7.65
C GLY A 265 -16.18 -33.71 9.00
N VAL A 266 -15.43 -33.60 10.09
CA VAL A 266 -15.95 -33.20 11.42
C VAL A 266 -16.00 -31.70 11.55
N VAL A 267 -17.19 -31.14 11.82
CA VAL A 267 -17.43 -29.69 11.91
C VAL A 267 -17.37 -29.23 13.36
N TYR A 268 -16.59 -28.20 13.62
CA TYR A 268 -16.54 -27.45 14.86
C TYR A 268 -16.93 -25.99 14.64
N ASN A 269 -17.87 -25.52 15.46
CA ASN A 269 -18.35 -24.14 15.41
C ASN A 269 -17.72 -23.34 16.55
N PHE A 270 -16.84 -22.40 16.20
CA PHE A 270 -16.18 -21.54 17.17
C PHE A 270 -16.98 -20.27 17.41
N SER A 271 -17.27 -20.00 18.68
CA SER A 271 -17.89 -18.75 19.17
C SER A 271 -17.18 -18.25 20.42
N LYS A 272 -17.38 -17.00 20.75
CA LYS A 272 -16.88 -16.40 22.01
C LYS A 272 -18.06 -16.12 22.94
N GLU A 273 -17.82 -16.27 24.23
CA GLU A 273 -18.83 -15.96 25.27
C GLU A 273 -19.13 -14.48 25.35
N GLU A 274 -18.16 -13.63 24.99
CA GLU A 274 -18.30 -12.18 24.92
C GLU A 274 -18.41 -11.70 23.47
N ALA A 275 -18.92 -10.47 23.28
CA ALA A 275 -18.96 -9.85 21.97
C ALA A 275 -17.54 -9.66 21.42
N PHE A 276 -17.37 -9.95 20.13
CA PHE A 276 -16.10 -9.87 19.46
C PHE A 276 -16.12 -8.79 18.37
N THR A 277 -15.13 -7.88 18.38
CA THR A 277 -15.04 -6.81 17.40
C THR A 277 -13.89 -7.03 16.42
N TYR A 278 -14.20 -7.15 15.14
CA TYR A 278 -13.25 -7.03 14.07
C TYR A 278 -12.86 -5.55 13.90
N VAL A 279 -11.64 -5.21 14.30
CA VAL A 279 -11.17 -3.82 14.33
C VAL A 279 -10.53 -3.43 13.00
N SER A 280 -10.87 -2.24 12.49
CA SER A 280 -10.27 -1.69 11.25
C SER A 280 -8.75 -1.61 11.35
N GLY A 281 -8.05 -2.06 10.29
CA GLY A 281 -6.59 -2.03 10.21
C GLY A 281 -5.91 -2.96 11.22
N LYS A 282 -6.58 -4.04 11.66
CA LYS A 282 -6.00 -5.01 12.58
C LYS A 282 -6.10 -6.43 12.07
N MET A 283 -5.07 -7.22 12.36
CA MET A 283 -5.09 -8.68 12.27
C MET A 283 -5.55 -9.27 13.59
N HIS A 284 -6.43 -10.24 13.51
CA HIS A 284 -6.95 -11.02 14.63
C HIS A 284 -6.47 -12.46 14.48
N ASN A 285 -5.46 -12.84 15.22
CA ASN A 285 -4.83 -14.15 15.11
C ASN A 285 -5.48 -15.12 16.10
N PHE A 286 -5.94 -16.25 15.60
CA PHE A 286 -6.51 -17.35 16.38
C PHE A 286 -5.71 -18.63 16.13
N THR A 287 -5.24 -19.25 17.19
CA THR A 287 -4.62 -20.59 17.12
C THR A 287 -5.58 -21.60 17.71
N ILE A 288 -6.06 -22.52 16.91
CA ILE A 288 -6.97 -23.59 17.30
C ILE A 288 -6.21 -24.92 17.26
N GLN A 289 -5.98 -25.49 18.43
CA GLN A 289 -5.39 -26.83 18.56
C GLN A 289 -6.47 -27.88 18.35
N VAL A 290 -6.19 -28.82 17.48
CA VAL A 290 -7.05 -30.00 17.22
C VAL A 290 -6.40 -31.21 17.83
N ASN A 291 -7.12 -31.94 18.70
CA ASN A 291 -6.67 -33.19 19.29
C ASN A 291 -7.55 -34.33 18.80
N LYS A 292 -7.01 -35.53 18.74
CA LYS A 292 -7.72 -36.76 18.39
C LYS A 292 -7.74 -37.71 19.59
N LYS A 293 -8.92 -38.13 20.01
CA LYS A 293 -9.04 -39.12 21.05
C LYS A 293 -8.63 -40.51 20.51
N GLU A 294 -7.56 -41.08 21.00
CA GLU A 294 -7.04 -42.38 20.55
C GLU A 294 -8.10 -43.50 20.60
N ALA A 295 -8.93 -43.50 21.64
CA ALA A 295 -9.94 -44.58 21.87
C ALA A 295 -11.11 -44.52 20.89
N THR A 296 -11.49 -43.33 20.38
CA THR A 296 -12.70 -43.15 19.58
C THR A 296 -12.42 -42.56 18.21
N GLY A 297 -11.23 -42.01 17.98
CA GLY A 297 -10.91 -41.26 16.76
C GLY A 297 -11.61 -39.90 16.65
N GLU A 298 -12.33 -39.47 17.70
CA GLU A 298 -13.08 -38.23 17.75
C GLU A 298 -12.15 -37.01 17.86
N TYR A 299 -12.41 -35.96 17.09
CA TYR A 299 -11.66 -34.72 17.21
C TYR A 299 -12.23 -33.80 18.29
N THR A 300 -11.34 -33.14 19.03
CA THR A 300 -11.66 -32.08 19.96
C THR A 300 -10.85 -30.81 19.62
N PHE A 301 -11.44 -29.64 19.81
CA PHE A 301 -10.89 -28.37 19.42
C PHE A 301 -10.70 -27.50 20.66
N LYS A 302 -9.58 -26.79 20.73
CA LYS A 302 -9.25 -25.90 21.83
C LYS A 302 -8.63 -24.60 21.27
N LEU A 303 -9.13 -23.46 21.72
CA LEU A 303 -8.45 -22.17 21.49
C LEU A 303 -7.13 -22.22 22.28
N ALA A 304 -6.02 -22.29 21.57
CA ALA A 304 -4.68 -22.34 22.16
C ALA A 304 -4.04 -20.96 22.28
N GLY A 305 -4.47 -20.01 21.44
CA GLY A 305 -3.97 -18.64 21.48
C GLY A 305 -4.87 -17.68 20.71
N GLU A 306 -4.86 -16.43 21.16
CA GLU A 306 -5.52 -15.29 20.50
C GLU A 306 -4.67 -14.04 20.68
N SER A 307 -4.51 -13.25 19.62
CA SER A 307 -3.87 -11.94 19.68
C SER A 307 -4.47 -10.99 18.65
N ILE A 308 -4.38 -9.70 18.95
CA ILE A 308 -4.74 -8.63 18.00
C ILE A 308 -3.47 -7.84 17.74
N THR A 309 -3.05 -7.78 16.48
CA THR A 309 -1.89 -7.03 16.07
C THR A 309 -2.31 -5.91 15.10
N ALA A 310 -1.45 -4.92 14.89
CA ALA A 310 -1.65 -4.02 13.76
C ALA A 310 -1.72 -4.89 12.50
N TRP A 311 -2.56 -4.53 11.55
CA TRP A 311 -2.45 -5.08 10.22
C TRP A 311 -1.28 -4.37 9.54
N GLU A 312 -0.18 -4.67 10.10
CA GLU A 312 1.10 -4.55 9.47
C GLU A 312 1.21 -5.82 8.66
N ASN A 313 1.76 -5.72 7.49
CA ASN A 313 2.13 -6.89 6.76
C ASN A 313 2.89 -7.77 7.71
N ASP A 314 2.51 -9.03 7.75
CA ASP A 314 3.11 -10.04 8.58
C ASP A 314 4.62 -10.07 8.31
N ASP A 315 5.37 -9.27 9.07
CA ASP A 315 6.83 -9.33 9.13
C ASP A 315 7.32 -10.61 9.82
N VAL A 316 6.43 -11.45 10.19
CA VAL A 316 6.72 -12.86 10.24
C VAL A 316 6.67 -13.33 8.79
N SER A 317 7.59 -12.81 7.99
CA SER A 317 7.92 -13.40 6.72
C SER A 317 8.42 -14.79 7.03
N HIS A 318 7.56 -15.71 6.83
CA HIS A 318 7.95 -17.12 6.78
C HIS A 318 8.84 -17.39 5.54
N ASP A 319 9.11 -16.36 4.71
CA ASP A 319 10.05 -16.36 3.58
C ASP A 319 10.66 -14.98 3.27
N ALA A 320 10.62 -14.01 4.18
CA ALA A 320 11.65 -13.02 4.11
C ALA A 320 12.93 -13.77 4.45
N THR A 321 13.73 -14.02 3.48
CA THR A 321 15.16 -13.83 3.69
C THR A 321 15.24 -12.59 4.54
N MET A 322 15.52 -12.77 5.85
CA MET A 322 15.86 -11.65 6.72
C MET A 322 16.83 -10.84 5.89
N LYS A 323 16.52 -9.53 5.62
CA LYS A 323 17.52 -8.68 5.01
C LYS A 323 18.71 -8.82 5.94
N GLU A 324 19.66 -9.67 5.57
CA GLU A 324 20.82 -9.90 6.38
C GLU A 324 21.61 -8.60 6.30
N TYR A 325 21.42 -7.76 7.30
CA TYR A 325 22.19 -6.55 7.41
C TYR A 325 23.64 -6.94 7.72
N ILE A 326 24.54 -6.51 6.88
CA ILE A 326 25.93 -6.50 7.24
C ILE A 326 26.11 -5.44 8.33
N VAL A 327 26.42 -5.87 9.54
CA VAL A 327 26.60 -4.97 10.69
C VAL A 327 28.04 -4.48 10.71
N ILE A 328 28.22 -3.17 10.66
CA ILE A 328 29.54 -2.52 10.72
C ILE A 328 29.57 -1.57 11.92
N ASN A 329 30.51 -1.79 12.81
CA ASN A 329 30.82 -0.83 13.86
C ASN A 329 31.83 0.18 13.31
N SER A 330 31.49 1.46 13.33
CA SER A 330 32.31 2.54 12.76
C SER A 330 32.66 3.60 13.78
N THR A 331 33.70 4.35 13.49
CA THR A 331 34.03 5.65 14.10
C THR A 331 33.79 6.74 13.06
N ALA A 332 33.40 7.93 13.51
CA ALA A 332 33.06 9.05 12.64
C ALA A 332 34.13 9.34 11.57
N GLY A 333 33.75 9.37 10.29
CA GLY A 333 34.65 9.59 9.15
C GLY A 333 35.41 8.36 8.66
N HIS A 334 35.16 7.16 9.23
CA HIS A 334 35.92 5.95 8.93
C HIS A 334 35.08 4.75 8.49
N LEU A 335 33.86 4.98 8.01
CA LEU A 335 32.95 3.89 7.60
C LEU A 335 33.58 3.02 6.49
N LYS A 336 34.21 3.62 5.50
CA LYS A 336 34.90 2.90 4.43
C LYS A 336 35.97 1.96 4.96
N ASP A 337 36.79 2.44 5.89
CA ASP A 337 37.88 1.66 6.50
C ASP A 337 37.31 0.52 7.36
N SER A 338 36.24 0.80 8.09
CA SER A 338 35.51 -0.19 8.92
C SER A 338 34.91 -1.31 8.08
N ILE A 339 34.29 -1.00 6.93
CA ILE A 339 33.78 -1.99 5.97
C ILE A 339 34.92 -2.83 5.40
N THR A 340 36.02 -2.20 5.02
CA THR A 340 37.22 -2.87 4.47
C THR A 340 37.88 -3.78 5.50
N ALA A 341 38.01 -3.32 6.75
CA ALA A 341 38.53 -4.12 7.86
C ALA A 341 37.66 -5.36 8.14
N ALA A 342 36.34 -5.25 7.96
CA ALA A 342 35.40 -6.36 8.02
C ALA A 342 35.45 -7.30 6.80
N LYS A 343 36.40 -7.09 5.87
CA LYS A 343 36.57 -7.85 4.61
C LYS A 343 35.32 -7.86 3.73
N LYS A 344 34.56 -6.77 3.73
CA LYS A 344 33.37 -6.58 2.88
C LYS A 344 33.69 -5.61 1.74
N ASP A 345 33.05 -5.85 0.59
CA ASP A 345 33.12 -4.93 -0.55
C ASP A 345 31.90 -3.99 -0.51
N TYR A 346 32.13 -2.73 -0.14
CA TYR A 346 31.08 -1.72 0.00
C TYR A 346 30.24 -1.52 -1.26
N ARG A 347 30.80 -1.81 -2.46
CA ARG A 347 30.10 -1.71 -3.76
C ARG A 347 29.07 -2.80 -3.97
N LYS A 348 29.02 -3.81 -3.08
CA LYS A 348 28.09 -4.95 -3.14
C LYS A 348 27.12 -5.00 -1.96
N LEU A 349 27.23 -4.07 -1.02
CA LEU A 349 26.38 -4.04 0.16
C LEU A 349 25.03 -3.42 -0.17
N GLN A 350 23.99 -4.23 -0.18
CA GLN A 350 22.61 -3.79 -0.37
C GLN A 350 21.94 -3.39 0.97
N ASN A 351 22.25 -4.09 2.06
CA ASN A 351 21.67 -3.84 3.38
C ASN A 351 22.79 -3.64 4.41
N LEU A 352 22.86 -2.43 4.98
CA LEU A 352 23.89 -2.04 5.93
C LEU A 352 23.27 -1.57 7.24
N LYS A 353 23.67 -2.20 8.37
CA LYS A 353 23.43 -1.68 9.70
C LYS A 353 24.74 -1.10 10.23
N ILE A 354 24.69 0.15 10.67
CA ILE A 354 25.85 0.80 11.28
C ILE A 354 25.63 0.91 12.79
N THR A 355 26.67 0.65 13.55
CA THR A 355 26.73 0.90 14.99
C THR A 355 27.93 1.78 15.29
N GLY A 356 28.00 2.39 16.49
CA GLY A 356 29.08 3.30 16.86
C GLY A 356 28.83 4.73 16.42
N GLU A 357 29.77 5.35 15.72
CA GLU A 357 29.71 6.77 15.35
C GLU A 357 29.94 6.97 13.85
N ILE A 358 29.23 7.90 13.25
CA ILE A 358 29.42 8.38 11.86
C ILE A 358 29.29 9.90 11.80
N ASN A 359 29.72 10.51 10.69
CA ASN A 359 29.57 11.94 10.43
C ASN A 359 29.19 12.20 8.95
N SER A 360 29.20 13.44 8.50
CA SER A 360 28.87 13.82 7.14
C SER A 360 29.73 13.15 6.07
N ASP A 361 31.02 12.90 6.34
CA ASP A 361 31.91 12.23 5.37
C ASP A 361 31.48 10.79 5.10
N ASP A 362 30.99 10.08 6.12
CA ASP A 362 30.46 8.73 5.98
C ASP A 362 29.16 8.71 5.15
N PHE A 363 28.30 9.70 5.30
CA PHE A 363 27.11 9.84 4.48
C PHE A 363 27.45 10.12 3.01
N TYR A 364 28.43 11.00 2.77
CA TYR A 364 28.87 11.28 1.40
C TYR A 364 29.58 10.09 0.78
N PHE A 365 30.35 9.34 1.56
CA PHE A 365 30.92 8.08 1.09
C PHE A 365 29.83 7.07 0.69
N MET A 366 28.77 6.89 1.51
CA MET A 366 27.64 6.03 1.15
C MET A 366 26.96 6.51 -0.13
N ARG A 367 26.68 7.80 -0.23
CA ARG A 367 26.06 8.41 -1.41
C ARG A 367 26.85 8.22 -2.69
N ASP A 368 28.16 8.45 -2.63
CA ASP A 368 29.02 8.59 -3.82
C ASP A 368 29.71 7.28 -4.21
N SER A 369 29.65 6.24 -3.36
CA SER A 369 30.44 5.02 -3.55
C SER A 369 29.67 3.72 -3.32
N MET A 370 28.43 3.76 -2.83
CA MET A 370 27.63 2.58 -2.51
C MET A 370 26.35 2.53 -3.37
N ASP A 371 26.52 2.46 -4.68
CA ASP A 371 25.45 2.56 -5.68
C ASP A 371 24.36 1.48 -5.57
N VAL A 372 24.65 0.36 -4.91
CA VAL A 372 23.69 -0.75 -4.72
C VAL A 372 23.03 -0.76 -3.34
N LEU A 373 23.32 0.23 -2.49
CA LEU A 373 22.78 0.31 -1.14
C LEU A 373 21.28 0.61 -1.19
N GLN A 374 20.46 -0.34 -0.71
CA GLN A 374 19.00 -0.27 -0.73
C GLN A 374 18.40 0.00 0.66
N SER A 375 19.08 -0.47 1.71
CA SER A 375 18.57 -0.36 3.07
C SER A 375 19.67 -0.01 4.06
N LEU A 376 19.43 1.02 4.89
CA LEU A 376 20.37 1.53 5.87
C LEU A 376 19.72 1.61 7.25
N ASN A 377 20.26 0.88 8.22
CA ASN A 377 19.79 0.91 9.60
C ASN A 377 20.76 1.71 10.47
N LEU A 378 20.29 2.85 10.98
CA LEU A 378 21.02 3.79 11.82
C LEU A 378 20.50 3.84 13.28
N LYS A 379 19.71 2.86 13.72
CA LYS A 379 19.08 2.86 15.05
C LYS A 379 20.08 2.92 16.22
N GLU A 380 21.26 2.36 16.03
CA GLU A 380 22.27 2.20 17.06
C GLU A 380 23.53 3.02 16.77
N VAL A 381 23.41 4.06 15.94
CA VAL A 381 24.52 4.93 15.56
C VAL A 381 24.36 6.31 16.16
N LYS A 382 25.47 6.92 16.54
CA LYS A 382 25.58 8.34 16.88
C LYS A 382 26.08 9.12 15.68
N ILE A 383 25.35 10.13 15.24
CA ILE A 383 25.81 11.04 14.18
C ILE A 383 26.54 12.21 14.84
N LYS A 384 27.83 12.33 14.55
CA LYS A 384 28.68 13.37 15.12
C LYS A 384 28.59 14.66 14.31
N ALA A 385 28.55 15.77 15.00
CA ALA A 385 28.75 17.08 14.40
C ALA A 385 30.06 17.12 13.61
N PHE A 386 30.06 17.65 12.43
CA PHE A 386 31.20 17.78 11.56
C PHE A 386 31.13 19.09 10.79
N GLY A 387 32.18 19.87 10.89
CA GLY A 387 32.52 21.13 10.25
C GLY A 387 31.47 21.77 9.34
N LYS A 388 31.74 21.81 8.02
CA LYS A 388 30.87 22.37 7.01
C LYS A 388 30.67 21.36 5.88
N GLU A 389 29.44 21.21 5.42
CA GLU A 389 29.17 20.42 4.25
C GLU A 389 29.96 20.94 3.03
N PRO A 390 30.65 20.05 2.28
CA PRO A 390 31.49 20.47 1.14
C PRO A 390 30.73 21.23 0.04
N VAL A 391 29.45 20.88 -0.15
CA VAL A 391 28.63 21.43 -1.26
C VAL A 391 27.90 22.71 -0.87
N TYR A 392 27.34 22.76 0.34
CA TYR A 392 26.47 23.87 0.78
C TYR A 392 27.08 24.73 1.88
N ASN A 393 28.26 24.39 2.36
CA ASN A 393 28.96 25.12 3.43
C ASN A 393 28.11 25.29 4.72
N LEU A 394 27.17 24.36 4.95
CA LEU A 394 26.30 24.31 6.13
C LEU A 394 26.94 23.47 7.23
N PRO A 395 26.77 23.81 8.52
CA PRO A 395 27.20 22.96 9.61
C PRO A 395 26.34 21.68 9.66
N CYS A 396 26.96 20.55 9.93
CA CYS A 396 26.29 19.31 10.28
C CYS A 396 26.24 19.18 11.80
N GLU A 397 25.07 19.24 12.37
CA GLU A 397 24.87 19.16 13.82
C GLU A 397 24.86 17.71 14.30
N GLU A 398 25.02 17.52 15.62
CA GLU A 398 24.99 16.18 16.24
C GLU A 398 23.59 15.58 16.10
N ASP A 399 23.54 14.27 15.80
CA ASP A 399 22.33 13.47 15.57
C ASP A 399 21.40 13.98 14.44
N GLN A 400 21.94 14.73 13.48
CA GLN A 400 21.25 15.14 12.28
C GLN A 400 21.85 14.49 11.03
N ILE A 401 20.97 14.04 10.13
CA ILE A 401 21.40 13.55 8.82
C ILE A 401 21.74 14.76 7.95
N PRO A 402 22.94 14.80 7.31
CA PRO A 402 23.35 15.91 6.47
C PRO A 402 22.36 16.19 5.35
N HIS A 403 22.20 17.46 4.99
CA HIS A 403 21.22 17.93 4.02
C HIS A 403 21.27 17.18 2.67
N SER A 404 22.45 16.82 2.19
CA SER A 404 22.65 16.16 0.90
C SER A 404 23.02 14.68 1.01
N ALA A 405 22.78 14.05 2.16
CA ALA A 405 23.22 12.68 2.45
C ALA A 405 22.86 11.66 1.36
N PHE A 406 21.71 11.83 0.70
CA PHE A 406 21.18 10.91 -0.32
C PHE A 406 20.81 11.62 -1.63
N TYR A 407 21.30 12.83 -1.86
CA TYR A 407 21.07 13.58 -3.09
C TYR A 407 21.81 12.89 -4.26
N PHE A 408 21.12 12.60 -5.37
CA PHE A 408 21.63 11.85 -6.53
C PHE A 408 21.83 10.33 -6.34
N ASN A 409 21.41 9.72 -5.25
CA ASN A 409 21.39 8.27 -5.19
C ASN A 409 20.21 7.75 -6.02
N SER A 410 20.49 7.06 -7.13
CA SER A 410 19.46 6.50 -8.03
C SER A 410 18.77 5.26 -7.45
N THR A 411 19.35 4.66 -6.42
CA THR A 411 18.74 3.59 -5.63
C THR A 411 18.06 4.20 -4.42
N ALA A 412 16.75 3.93 -4.25
CA ALA A 412 16.00 4.42 -3.11
C ALA A 412 16.55 3.80 -1.82
N VAL A 413 17.29 4.59 -1.04
CA VAL A 413 17.80 4.15 0.27
C VAL A 413 16.69 4.32 1.29
N SER A 414 16.13 3.19 1.75
CA SER A 414 15.30 3.18 2.95
C SER A 414 16.20 3.24 4.19
N TYR A 415 16.01 4.22 5.06
CA TYR A 415 16.80 4.32 6.29
C TYR A 415 15.92 4.41 7.53
N THR A 416 16.41 3.84 8.64
CA THR A 416 15.76 3.90 9.95
C THR A 416 16.68 4.61 10.94
N HIS A 417 16.24 5.74 11.46
CA HIS A 417 16.92 6.47 12.54
C HIS A 417 15.88 6.75 13.64
N LEU A 418 16.20 6.41 14.88
CA LEU A 418 15.40 6.78 16.05
C LEU A 418 16.17 7.83 16.86
N ARG A 419 15.50 8.92 17.17
CA ARG A 419 15.92 9.85 18.22
C ARG A 419 15.67 9.28 19.60
#